data_b969b3e2db17e1e0a3bcc25b43203635
#
_entry.id   b969b3e2db17e1e0a3bcc25b43203635
#
_cell.length_a   1.000
_cell.length_b   1.000
_cell.length_c   1.000
_cell.angle_alpha   90.00
_cell.angle_beta   90.00
_cell.angle_gamma   90.00
#
_symmetry.space_group_name_H-M   'P 1'
#
loop_
_entity.id
_entity.type
_entity.pdbx_description
1 polymer ?
#
loop_
_entity_poly.entity_id
_entity_poly.type
_entity_poly.pdbx_seq_one_letter_code
_entity_poly.pdbx_strand_id
1 'polypeptide(L)'
;MNDNRILFVDLDGTLIKEDLSDLAFYHCLKKSPIKLFVYLIVFLFRGKSYLKEKISENYIVPIDKLKFNKAALNYVRDVNNHHRVVYLISGSHQSLVNQIDKYLNIFFESFGTRINFNMVGKNKVKFILVPNDSKKIFKCLSI
;
A
#
# COMPACT_ATOMS: atom_id res chain seq x y z
N MET A 1 -24.32 15.12 -11.75
CA MET A 1 -24.22 13.65 -11.83
C MET A 1 -23.46 13.15 -10.62
N ASN A 2 -24.14 12.48 -9.69
CA ASN A 2 -23.44 11.84 -8.57
C ASN A 2 -22.66 10.63 -9.09
N ASP A 3 -21.36 10.79 -9.23
CA ASP A 3 -20.46 9.71 -9.61
C ASP A 3 -20.22 8.81 -8.37
N ASN A 4 -21.10 7.83 -8.18
CA ASN A 4 -21.06 6.88 -7.05
C ASN A 4 -19.97 5.81 -7.18
N ARG A 5 -18.97 6.01 -8.05
CA ARG A 5 -17.90 5.05 -8.25
C ARG A 5 -16.94 5.05 -7.05
N ILE A 6 -16.58 3.86 -6.58
CA ILE A 6 -15.53 3.67 -5.60
C ILE A 6 -14.19 3.98 -6.26
N LEU A 7 -13.32 4.73 -5.55
CA LEU A 7 -11.97 5.02 -6.00
C LEU A 7 -10.99 4.11 -5.25
N PHE A 8 -10.19 3.35 -6.00
CA PHE A 8 -9.01 2.65 -5.48
C PHE A 8 -7.75 3.42 -5.87
N VAL A 9 -6.92 3.69 -4.89
CA VAL A 9 -5.68 4.48 -5.08
C VAL A 9 -4.49 3.62 -4.70
N ASP A 10 -3.50 3.57 -5.61
CA ASP A 10 -2.22 2.94 -5.34
C ASP A 10 -1.33 3.86 -4.52
N LEU A 11 -0.51 3.27 -3.64
CA LEU A 11 0.38 4.04 -2.76
C LEU A 11 1.75 4.25 -3.40
N ASP A 12 2.47 3.15 -3.61
CA ASP A 12 3.87 3.17 -4.04
C ASP A 12 3.99 3.59 -5.51
N GLY A 13 4.77 4.64 -5.79
CA GLY A 13 4.89 5.24 -7.11
C GLY A 13 3.71 6.14 -7.54
N THR A 14 2.59 6.13 -6.82
CA THR A 14 1.37 6.91 -7.15
C THR A 14 1.13 8.06 -6.18
N LEU A 15 0.80 7.78 -4.93
CA LEU A 15 0.64 8.80 -3.88
C LEU A 15 1.98 9.27 -3.31
N ILE A 16 2.93 8.36 -3.20
CA ILE A 16 4.31 8.62 -2.83
C ILE A 16 5.23 8.18 -3.96
N LYS A 17 6.37 8.85 -4.13
CA LYS A 17 7.34 8.50 -5.18
C LYS A 17 8.18 7.29 -4.81
N GLU A 18 8.39 7.06 -3.53
CA GLU A 18 9.15 5.97 -2.97
C GLU A 18 8.32 4.68 -2.91
N ASP A 19 9.01 3.53 -2.88
CA ASP A 19 8.44 2.23 -2.51
C ASP A 19 8.72 1.96 -1.02
N LEU A 20 7.68 1.76 -0.22
CA LEU A 20 7.83 1.54 1.22
C LEU A 20 8.55 0.22 1.53
N SER A 21 8.39 -0.80 0.68
CA SER A 21 9.10 -2.07 0.85
C SER A 21 10.60 -1.89 0.65
N ASP A 22 11.01 -1.08 -0.33
CA ASP A 22 12.41 -0.76 -0.57
C ASP A 22 13.02 0.02 0.59
N LEU A 23 12.29 1.01 1.12
CA LEU A 23 12.75 1.77 2.29
C LEU A 23 12.93 0.87 3.52
N ALA A 24 11.99 -0.04 3.78
CA ALA A 24 12.09 -1.00 4.86
C ALA A 24 13.27 -1.98 4.65
N PHE A 25 13.49 -2.42 3.41
CA PHE A 25 14.63 -3.27 3.06
C PHE A 25 15.96 -2.58 3.33
N TYR A 26 16.16 -1.35 2.84
CA TYR A 26 17.38 -0.58 3.10
C TYR A 26 17.59 -0.29 4.58
N HIS A 27 16.52 -0.02 5.32
CA HIS A 27 16.61 0.14 6.77
C HIS A 27 17.10 -1.13 7.45
N CYS A 28 16.52 -2.28 7.09
CA CYS A 28 16.93 -3.58 7.64
C CYS A 28 18.38 -3.91 7.28
N LEU A 29 18.81 -3.61 6.04
CA LEU A 29 20.20 -3.79 5.59
C LEU A 29 21.18 -2.99 6.42
N LYS A 30 20.86 -1.72 6.72
CA LYS A 30 21.74 -0.86 7.52
C LYS A 30 21.76 -1.23 9.00
N LYS A 31 20.61 -1.59 9.57
CA LYS A 31 20.48 -1.84 11.00
C LYS A 31 20.86 -3.25 11.41
N SER A 32 20.60 -4.24 10.59
CA SER A 32 20.74 -5.65 10.93
C SER A 32 21.02 -6.53 9.70
N PRO A 33 22.20 -6.39 9.05
CA PRO A 33 22.52 -7.11 7.82
C PRO A 33 22.48 -8.63 7.97
N ILE A 34 22.89 -9.15 9.15
CA ILE A 34 22.85 -10.59 9.43
C ILE A 34 21.41 -11.11 9.46
N LYS A 35 20.48 -10.37 10.09
CA LYS A 35 19.05 -10.73 10.10
C LYS A 35 18.48 -10.71 8.67
N LEU A 36 18.82 -9.70 7.88
CA LEU A 36 18.40 -9.61 6.50
C LEU A 36 18.87 -10.83 5.69
N PHE A 37 20.12 -11.26 5.88
CA PHE A 37 20.66 -12.46 5.22
C PHE A 37 19.83 -13.72 5.57
N VAL A 38 19.51 -13.90 6.86
CA VAL A 38 18.63 -14.99 7.31
C VAL A 38 17.25 -14.89 6.66
N TYR A 39 16.65 -13.70 6.61
CA TYR A 39 15.34 -13.50 5.98
C TYR A 39 15.36 -13.79 4.48
N LEU A 40 16.46 -13.49 3.78
CA LEU A 40 16.63 -13.82 2.35
C LEU A 40 16.75 -15.34 2.12
N ILE A 41 17.43 -16.08 3.01
CA ILE A 41 17.46 -17.55 2.94
C ILE A 41 16.03 -18.11 3.13
N VAL A 42 15.33 -17.66 4.17
CA VAL A 42 13.97 -18.14 4.46
C VAL A 42 12.97 -17.71 3.37
N PHE A 43 13.19 -16.57 2.73
CA PHE A 43 12.40 -16.12 1.57
C PHE A 43 12.34 -17.14 0.45
N LEU A 44 13.43 -17.90 0.19
CA LEU A 44 13.47 -18.95 -0.84
C LEU A 44 12.42 -20.06 -0.58
N PHE A 45 12.06 -20.27 0.69
CA PHE A 45 11.09 -21.29 1.12
C PHE A 45 9.69 -20.73 1.40
N ARG A 46 9.60 -19.50 1.90
CA ARG A 46 8.34 -18.89 2.37
C ARG A 46 7.80 -17.77 1.48
N GLY A 47 8.56 -17.34 0.48
CA GLY A 47 8.12 -16.39 -0.53
C GLY A 47 8.14 -14.91 -0.09
N LYS A 48 7.72 -14.04 -1.03
CA LYS A 48 7.83 -12.57 -0.93
C LYS A 48 7.05 -11.96 0.23
N SER A 49 5.89 -12.49 0.56
CA SER A 49 5.04 -11.94 1.63
C SER A 49 5.71 -12.07 2.99
N TYR A 50 6.38 -13.19 3.25
CA TYR A 50 7.17 -13.41 4.46
C TYR A 50 8.34 -12.41 4.57
N LEU A 51 9.08 -12.21 3.49
CA LEU A 51 10.18 -11.24 3.50
C LEU A 51 9.68 -9.82 3.81
N LYS A 52 8.61 -9.40 3.12
CA LYS A 52 7.99 -8.08 3.36
C LYS A 52 7.55 -7.88 4.80
N GLU A 53 6.96 -8.91 5.42
CA GLU A 53 6.60 -8.86 6.84
C GLU A 53 7.83 -8.66 7.72
N LYS A 54 8.86 -9.50 7.55
CA LYS A 54 10.05 -9.46 8.39
C LYS A 54 10.86 -8.16 8.30
N ILE A 55 11.02 -7.60 7.10
CA ILE A 55 11.70 -6.31 6.93
C ILE A 55 10.86 -5.12 7.45
N SER A 56 9.53 -5.27 7.50
CA SER A 56 8.61 -4.22 7.94
C SER A 56 8.31 -4.23 9.42
N GLU A 57 8.66 -5.31 10.14
CA GLU A 57 8.25 -5.61 11.52
C GLU A 57 8.63 -4.50 12.49
N ASN A 58 9.59 -3.76 12.43
CA ASN A 58 9.96 -2.67 13.35
C ASN A 58 10.34 -1.38 12.58
N TYR A 59 9.90 -1.30 11.33
CA TYR A 59 10.18 -0.14 10.52
C TYR A 59 9.13 0.96 10.73
N ILE A 60 9.60 2.11 11.23
CA ILE A 60 8.79 3.32 11.32
C ILE A 60 9.04 4.13 10.06
N VAL A 61 7.97 4.39 9.30
CA VAL A 61 8.05 5.15 8.06
C VAL A 61 8.40 6.61 8.37
N PRO A 62 9.48 7.16 7.81
CA PRO A 62 9.84 8.57 7.99
C PRO A 62 8.95 9.45 7.11
N ILE A 63 7.70 9.65 7.51
CA ILE A 63 6.65 10.30 6.72
C ILE A 63 7.05 11.72 6.29
N ASP A 64 7.78 12.43 7.14
CA ASP A 64 8.34 13.77 6.89
C ASP A 64 9.32 13.82 5.71
N LYS A 65 9.94 12.68 5.36
CA LYS A 65 10.90 12.55 4.26
C LYS A 65 10.31 12.01 2.97
N LEU A 66 9.06 11.54 3.02
CA LEU A 66 8.39 11.01 1.83
C LEU A 66 8.01 12.13 0.85
N LYS A 67 8.19 11.84 -0.43
CA LYS A 67 7.80 12.75 -1.51
C LYS A 67 6.39 12.43 -1.98
N PHE A 68 5.41 13.08 -1.38
CA PHE A 68 4.02 12.96 -1.80
C PHE A 68 3.78 13.58 -3.18
N ASN A 69 3.04 12.87 -4.02
CA ASN A 69 2.51 13.40 -5.26
C ASN A 69 1.33 14.33 -4.94
N LYS A 70 1.59 15.63 -4.95
CA LYS A 70 0.61 16.66 -4.58
C LYS A 70 -0.64 16.61 -5.46
N ALA A 71 -0.49 16.36 -6.77
CA ALA A 71 -1.62 16.30 -7.69
C ALA A 71 -2.54 15.11 -7.38
N ALA A 72 -1.95 13.92 -7.18
CA ALA A 72 -2.70 12.72 -6.80
C ALA A 72 -3.38 12.90 -5.44
N LEU A 73 -2.67 13.44 -4.45
CA LEU A 73 -3.20 13.66 -3.10
C LEU A 73 -4.36 14.67 -3.10
N ASN A 74 -4.24 15.77 -3.86
CA ASN A 74 -5.32 16.76 -3.99
C ASN A 74 -6.55 16.15 -4.65
N TYR A 75 -6.36 15.35 -5.71
CA TYR A 75 -7.46 14.64 -6.36
C TYR A 75 -8.19 13.67 -5.40
N VAL A 76 -7.43 12.91 -4.62
CA VAL A 76 -8.01 11.98 -3.62
C VAL A 76 -8.80 12.74 -2.56
N ARG A 77 -8.27 13.86 -2.05
CA ARG A 77 -8.97 14.71 -1.08
C ARG A 77 -10.25 15.31 -1.65
N ASP A 78 -10.22 15.76 -2.89
CA ASP A 78 -11.38 16.29 -3.58
C ASP A 78 -12.48 15.23 -3.71
N VAL A 79 -12.11 14.02 -4.16
CA VAL A 79 -13.04 12.89 -4.25
C VAL A 79 -13.65 12.54 -2.89
N ASN A 80 -12.84 12.53 -1.83
CA ASN A 80 -13.30 12.26 -0.47
C ASN A 80 -14.24 13.35 0.06
N ASN A 81 -13.95 14.63 -0.21
CA ASN A 81 -14.80 15.77 0.15
C ASN A 81 -16.18 15.71 -0.51
N HIS A 82 -16.30 15.07 -1.66
CA HIS A 82 -17.57 14.79 -2.35
C HIS A 82 -18.25 13.51 -1.83
N HIS A 83 -17.92 13.04 -0.63
CA HIS A 83 -18.48 11.86 0.04
C HIS A 83 -18.37 10.56 -0.75
N ARG A 84 -17.37 10.43 -1.60
CA ARG A 84 -17.08 9.19 -2.32
C ARG A 84 -16.14 8.31 -1.51
N VAL A 85 -16.40 7.01 -1.56
CA VAL A 85 -15.56 6.02 -0.88
C VAL A 85 -14.23 5.88 -1.59
N VAL A 86 -13.14 6.06 -0.86
CA VAL A 86 -11.76 5.92 -1.36
C VAL A 86 -11.03 4.84 -0.56
N TYR A 87 -10.49 3.86 -1.26
CA TYR A 87 -9.64 2.81 -0.69
C TYR A 87 -8.19 3.01 -1.07
N LEU A 88 -7.29 2.81 -0.11
CA LEU A 88 -5.86 2.75 -0.36
C LEU A 88 -5.44 1.29 -0.58
N ILE A 89 -4.70 1.01 -1.65
CA ILE A 89 -4.18 -0.34 -1.95
C ILE A 89 -2.69 -0.28 -2.27
N SER A 90 -1.90 -1.17 -1.70
CA SER A 90 -0.45 -1.19 -1.89
C SER A 90 0.13 -2.59 -1.93
N GLY A 91 1.20 -2.76 -2.70
CA GLY A 91 2.04 -3.96 -2.67
C GLY A 91 2.92 -4.04 -1.42
N SER A 92 3.10 -2.96 -0.68
CA SER A 92 3.85 -2.91 0.56
C SER A 92 3.15 -3.65 1.70
N HIS A 93 3.89 -3.99 2.77
CA HIS A 93 3.30 -4.69 3.91
C HIS A 93 2.24 -3.85 4.63
N GLN A 94 1.19 -4.50 5.12
CA GLN A 94 0.03 -3.83 5.74
C GLN A 94 0.42 -2.87 6.88
N SER A 95 1.44 -3.21 7.67
CA SER A 95 1.89 -2.35 8.77
C SER A 95 2.44 -1.00 8.30
N LEU A 96 3.07 -0.95 7.12
CA LEU A 96 3.58 0.28 6.52
C LEU A 96 2.44 1.11 5.92
N VAL A 97 1.51 0.44 5.24
CA VAL A 97 0.31 1.07 4.67
C VAL A 97 -0.52 1.73 5.76
N ASN A 98 -0.71 1.06 6.89
CA ASN A 98 -1.45 1.59 8.04
C ASN A 98 -0.82 2.87 8.62
N GLN A 99 0.51 3.01 8.58
CA GLN A 99 1.19 4.23 9.05
C GLN A 99 0.85 5.42 8.15
N ILE A 100 0.82 5.22 6.83
CA ILE A 100 0.43 6.26 5.86
C ILE A 100 -1.05 6.59 5.97
N ASP A 101 -1.90 5.57 6.06
CA ASP A 101 -3.35 5.74 6.21
C ASP A 101 -3.68 6.55 7.46
N LYS A 102 -3.09 6.19 8.59
CA LYS A 102 -3.26 6.93 9.86
C LYS A 102 -2.80 8.38 9.76
N TYR A 103 -1.73 8.65 9.03
CA TYR A 103 -1.21 10.01 8.84
C TYR A 103 -2.11 10.86 7.95
N LEU A 104 -2.56 10.30 6.81
CA LEU A 104 -3.39 11.02 5.85
C LEU A 104 -4.84 11.13 6.31
N ASN A 105 -5.38 10.09 6.93
CA ASN A 105 -6.74 9.99 7.48
C ASN A 105 -7.84 10.42 6.48
N ILE A 106 -7.71 9.98 5.22
CA ILE A 106 -8.62 10.32 4.12
C ILE A 106 -9.23 9.11 3.42
N PHE A 107 -8.80 7.90 3.79
CA PHE A 107 -9.29 6.67 3.19
C PHE A 107 -10.36 6.03 4.06
N PHE A 108 -11.32 5.36 3.40
CA PHE A 108 -12.31 4.55 4.09
C PHE A 108 -11.67 3.32 4.72
N GLU A 109 -10.75 2.68 3.98
CA GLU A 109 -9.96 1.54 4.45
C GLU A 109 -8.69 1.41 3.60
N SER A 110 -7.68 0.74 4.16
CA SER A 110 -6.40 0.51 3.48
C SER A 110 -5.99 -0.95 3.46
N PHE A 111 -5.43 -1.39 2.33
CA PHE A 111 -5.06 -2.78 2.08
C PHE A 111 -3.63 -2.90 1.57
N GLY A 112 -2.84 -3.70 2.26
CA GLY A 112 -1.47 -4.04 1.92
C GLY A 112 -1.24 -5.54 1.85
N THR A 113 0.00 -5.93 1.55
CA THR A 113 0.45 -7.32 1.60
C THR A 113 0.44 -7.84 3.03
N ARG A 114 -0.02 -9.09 3.21
CA ARG A 114 0.03 -9.85 4.46
C ARG A 114 0.69 -11.21 4.19
N ILE A 115 1.04 -11.95 5.26
CA ILE A 115 1.79 -13.22 5.17
C ILE A 115 1.19 -14.20 4.13
N ASN A 116 -0.13 -14.33 4.10
CA ASN A 116 -0.83 -15.28 3.24
C ASN A 116 -1.42 -14.62 1.98
N PHE A 117 -1.20 -13.32 1.78
CA PHE A 117 -1.78 -12.60 0.66
C PHE A 117 -0.87 -11.47 0.18
N ASN A 118 -0.28 -11.66 -1.00
CA ASN A 118 0.55 -10.64 -1.63
C ASN A 118 -0.30 -9.74 -2.52
N MET A 119 -0.49 -8.47 -2.12
CA MET A 119 -1.31 -7.47 -2.81
C MET A 119 -0.60 -6.87 -4.02
N VAL A 120 -0.15 -7.72 -4.96
CA VAL A 120 0.59 -7.29 -6.16
C VAL A 120 -0.01 -7.92 -7.42
N GLY A 121 0.03 -7.19 -8.53
CA GLY A 121 -0.33 -7.67 -9.85
C GLY A 121 -1.75 -8.26 -9.91
N LYS A 122 -1.87 -9.51 -10.35
CA LYS A 122 -3.17 -10.20 -10.51
C LYS A 122 -3.99 -10.28 -9.22
N ASN A 123 -3.35 -10.35 -8.06
CA ASN A 123 -4.06 -10.39 -6.77
C ASN A 123 -4.72 -9.05 -6.46
N LYS A 124 -4.05 -7.94 -6.79
CA LYS A 124 -4.59 -6.59 -6.67
C LYS A 124 -5.82 -6.41 -7.56
N VAL A 125 -5.74 -6.86 -8.81
CA VAL A 125 -6.88 -6.83 -9.75
C VAL A 125 -8.03 -7.70 -9.24
N LYS A 126 -7.75 -8.93 -8.79
CA LYS A 126 -8.77 -9.81 -8.21
C LYS A 126 -9.45 -9.17 -6.99
N PHE A 127 -8.68 -8.54 -6.12
CA PHE A 127 -9.21 -7.86 -4.94
C PHE A 127 -10.20 -6.73 -5.32
N ILE A 128 -9.86 -5.93 -6.34
CA ILE A 128 -10.72 -4.86 -6.85
C ILE A 128 -11.98 -5.40 -7.54
N LEU A 129 -11.85 -6.56 -8.21
CA LEU A 129 -12.93 -7.16 -9.02
C LEU A 129 -13.82 -8.14 -8.24
N VAL A 130 -13.50 -8.50 -6.99
CA VAL A 130 -14.37 -9.37 -6.16
C VAL A 130 -15.68 -8.61 -5.89
N PRO A 131 -16.81 -9.08 -6.45
CA PRO A 131 -18.08 -8.39 -6.29
C PRO A 131 -18.63 -8.63 -4.89
N ASN A 132 -18.48 -7.67 -4.01
CA ASN A 132 -19.43 -7.49 -2.93
C ASN A 132 -20.45 -6.45 -3.42
N ASP A 133 -21.59 -6.94 -3.88
CA ASP A 133 -22.75 -6.22 -4.40
C ASP A 133 -22.65 -5.61 -5.80
N SER A 134 -23.61 -6.06 -6.59
CA SER A 134 -23.93 -5.69 -7.96
C SER A 134 -23.89 -4.18 -8.23
N LYS A 135 -23.13 -3.77 -9.25
CA LYS A 135 -23.16 -2.45 -9.93
C LYS A 135 -22.28 -1.31 -9.41
N LYS A 136 -21.27 -1.52 -8.59
CA LYS A 136 -20.32 -0.45 -8.31
C LYS A 136 -19.21 -0.42 -9.37
N ILE A 137 -19.22 0.62 -10.20
CA ILE A 137 -18.15 0.88 -11.19
C ILE A 137 -16.92 1.35 -10.42
N PHE A 138 -15.79 0.66 -10.59
CA PHE A 138 -14.53 0.99 -9.94
C PHE A 138 -13.67 1.89 -10.82
N LYS A 139 -12.99 2.84 -10.23
CA LYS A 139 -11.94 3.61 -10.87
C LYS A 139 -10.62 3.34 -10.12
N CYS A 140 -9.60 2.88 -10.83
CA CYS A 140 -8.27 2.70 -10.27
C CYS A 140 -7.40 3.90 -10.65
N LEU A 141 -6.76 4.53 -9.67
CA LEU A 141 -5.73 5.53 -9.88
C LEU A 141 -4.38 4.85 -9.67
N SER A 142 -3.72 4.55 -10.77
CA SER A 142 -2.33 4.08 -10.84
C SER A 142 -1.66 4.84 -11.96
N ILE A 143 -0.54 5.41 -11.70
CA ILE A 143 0.29 6.15 -12.68
C ILE A 143 1.48 5.30 -13.05
#